data_92d14f40fd9c9fc7c0cf3254b0f5c083
#
_entry.id   92d14f40fd9c9fc7c0cf3254b0f5c083
#
_cell.length_a   1.000
_cell.length_b   1.000
_cell.length_c   1.000
_cell.angle_alpha   90.00
_cell.angle_beta   90.00
_cell.angle_gamma   90.00
#
_symmetry.space_group_name_H-M   'P 1'
#
loop_
_entity.id
_entity.type
_entity.pdbx_description
1 polymer ?
#
loop_
_entity_poly.entity_id
_entity_poly.type
_entity_poly.pdbx_seq_one_letter_code
_entity_poly.pdbx_strand_id
1 'polypeptide(L)'
;MITEDTIRDVWEKAGIVDGFAPTMYRRDACGALIMRDKYGKVNPYGWEIDHIYPQCMGGDDQLDNLRAMHYMNNRSKRDDYPSYTAVVTFDGTKNTQKMRNLTVNETTRRRINELYQNR
;
A
#
# COMPACT_ATOMS: atom_id res chain seq x y z
N MET A 1 -6.17 -4.79 15.05
CA MET A 1 -5.60 -6.12 14.75
C MET A 1 -5.82 -6.47 13.30
N ILE A 2 -4.80 -6.98 12.66
CA ILE A 2 -4.89 -7.39 11.26
C ILE A 2 -5.33 -8.85 11.21
N THR A 3 -6.50 -9.10 10.66
CA THR A 3 -7.09 -10.44 10.53
C THR A 3 -7.04 -10.89 9.07
N GLU A 4 -7.36 -12.16 8.81
CA GLU A 4 -7.48 -12.68 7.44
C GLU A 4 -8.52 -11.87 6.64
N ASP A 5 -9.62 -11.48 7.26
CA ASP A 5 -10.64 -10.65 6.62
C ASP A 5 -10.08 -9.28 6.26
N THR A 6 -9.28 -8.68 7.15
CA THR A 6 -8.62 -7.41 6.88
C THR A 6 -7.67 -7.53 5.69
N ILE A 7 -6.86 -8.58 5.64
CA ILE A 7 -5.92 -8.81 4.53
C ILE A 7 -6.67 -8.91 3.21
N ARG A 8 -7.78 -9.66 3.18
CA ARG A 8 -8.63 -9.76 1.99
C ARG A 8 -9.21 -8.41 1.59
N ASP A 9 -9.75 -7.66 2.53
CA ASP A 9 -10.38 -6.37 2.26
C ASP A 9 -9.35 -5.34 1.76
N VAL A 10 -8.16 -5.35 2.32
CA VAL A 10 -7.06 -4.48 1.86
C VAL A 10 -6.62 -4.87 0.45
N TRP A 11 -6.50 -6.18 0.17
CA TRP A 11 -6.17 -6.65 -1.18
C TRP A 11 -7.19 -6.12 -2.20
N GLU A 12 -8.46 -6.20 -1.88
CA GLU A 12 -9.54 -5.79 -2.79
C GLU A 12 -9.55 -4.27 -3.08
N LYS A 13 -8.88 -3.47 -2.26
CA LYS A 13 -8.68 -2.05 -2.50
C LYS A 13 -7.52 -1.75 -3.45
N ALA A 14 -6.60 -2.69 -3.64
CA ALA A 14 -5.42 -2.48 -4.48
C ALA A 14 -5.80 -2.34 -5.96
N GLY A 15 -4.93 -1.71 -6.74
CA GLY A 15 -5.19 -1.40 -8.14
C GLY A 15 -5.25 -2.65 -9.01
N ILE A 16 -6.17 -2.68 -9.98
CA ILE A 16 -6.28 -3.75 -10.97
C ILE A 16 -5.30 -3.45 -12.10
N VAL A 17 -4.63 -4.49 -12.60
CA VAL A 17 -3.68 -4.40 -13.70
C VAL A 17 -4.25 -5.11 -14.92
N ASP A 18 -4.35 -4.41 -16.05
CA ASP A 18 -4.88 -4.99 -17.29
C ASP A 18 -4.08 -6.23 -17.68
N GLY A 19 -4.80 -7.28 -18.06
CA GLY A 19 -4.20 -8.55 -18.47
C GLY A 19 -3.84 -9.49 -17.33
N PHE A 20 -4.06 -9.09 -16.07
CA PHE A 20 -3.78 -9.93 -14.90
C PHE A 20 -5.08 -10.23 -14.16
N ALA A 21 -5.19 -11.44 -13.64
CA ALA A 21 -6.34 -11.83 -12.80
C ALA A 21 -6.27 -11.11 -11.45
N PRO A 22 -7.28 -10.28 -11.09
CA PRO A 22 -7.24 -9.50 -9.84
C PRO A 22 -7.25 -10.36 -8.57
N THR A 23 -7.63 -11.64 -8.68
CA THR A 23 -7.54 -12.57 -7.56
C THR A 23 -6.11 -13.00 -7.26
N MET A 24 -5.19 -12.83 -8.22
CA MET A 24 -3.81 -13.26 -8.09
C MET A 24 -2.82 -12.09 -8.05
N TYR A 25 -3.04 -11.08 -8.89
CA TYR A 25 -2.12 -9.95 -9.05
C TYR A 25 -2.86 -8.63 -8.98
N ARG A 26 -2.26 -7.68 -8.27
CA ARG A 26 -2.70 -6.27 -8.26
C ARG A 26 -1.48 -5.37 -8.21
N ARG A 27 -1.67 -4.08 -8.29
CA ARG A 27 -0.59 -3.12 -8.07
C ARG A 27 -0.82 -2.39 -6.75
N ASP A 28 0.29 -2.06 -6.08
CA ASP A 28 0.23 -1.26 -4.87
C ASP A 28 0.04 0.23 -5.17
N ALA A 29 0.00 1.05 -4.13
CA ALA A 29 -0.16 2.50 -4.27
C ALA A 29 0.99 3.18 -5.02
N CYS A 30 2.14 2.53 -5.14
CA CYS A 30 3.32 3.05 -5.85
C CYS A 30 3.44 2.50 -7.27
N GLY A 31 2.49 1.66 -7.70
CA GLY A 31 2.50 1.03 -9.00
C GLY A 31 3.26 -0.28 -9.08
N ALA A 32 3.77 -0.81 -7.99
CA ALA A 32 4.47 -2.09 -7.98
C ALA A 32 3.49 -3.26 -8.09
N LEU A 33 3.86 -4.30 -8.83
CA LEU A 33 3.07 -5.52 -8.94
C LEU A 33 3.23 -6.35 -7.66
N ILE A 34 2.12 -6.78 -7.10
CA ILE A 34 2.06 -7.63 -5.91
C ILE A 34 1.22 -8.86 -6.19
N MET A 35 1.48 -9.94 -5.48
CA MET A 35 0.81 -11.22 -5.66
C MET A 35 0.05 -11.60 -4.39
N ARG A 36 -1.21 -12.01 -4.53
CA ARG A 36 -2.12 -12.23 -3.39
C ARG A 36 -1.52 -13.14 -2.32
N ASP A 37 -0.91 -14.27 -2.72
CA ASP A 37 -0.40 -15.27 -1.78
C ASP A 37 1.02 -14.94 -1.24
N LYS A 38 1.56 -13.79 -1.57
CA LYS A 38 2.89 -13.35 -1.09
C LYS A 38 2.79 -12.33 0.05
N TYR A 39 1.64 -12.27 0.70
CA TYR A 39 1.48 -11.42 1.88
C TYR A 39 2.50 -11.80 2.96
N GLY A 40 3.19 -10.79 3.50
CA GLY A 40 4.16 -10.98 4.58
C GLY A 40 5.47 -11.64 4.17
N LYS A 41 5.72 -11.79 2.87
CA LYS A 41 6.92 -12.48 2.38
C LYS A 41 7.92 -11.54 1.74
N VAL A 42 9.20 -11.81 1.95
CA VAL A 42 10.30 -11.19 1.23
C VAL A 42 10.46 -11.94 -0.10
N ASN A 43 9.77 -11.43 -1.12
CA ASN A 43 9.61 -12.06 -2.43
C ASN A 43 9.45 -10.93 -3.45
N PRO A 44 9.85 -11.10 -4.72
CA PRO A 44 9.67 -10.03 -5.73
C PRO A 44 8.26 -9.46 -5.82
N TYR A 45 7.24 -10.19 -5.41
CA TYR A 45 5.84 -9.76 -5.39
C TYR A 45 5.25 -9.72 -3.98
N GLY A 46 6.11 -9.75 -2.97
CA GLY A 46 5.71 -9.71 -1.56
C GLY A 46 5.11 -8.36 -1.18
N TRP A 47 4.13 -8.38 -0.29
CA TRP A 47 3.45 -7.16 0.12
C TRP A 47 3.09 -7.19 1.60
N GLU A 48 2.87 -6.01 2.12
CA GLU A 48 2.52 -5.77 3.52
C GLU A 48 1.38 -4.78 3.56
N ILE A 49 0.71 -4.67 4.70
CA ILE A 49 -0.30 -3.65 4.90
C ILE A 49 0.39 -2.40 5.45
N ASP A 50 0.18 -1.28 4.76
CA ASP A 50 0.66 0.03 5.16
C ASP A 50 -0.44 0.78 5.90
N HIS A 51 -0.11 1.36 7.05
CA HIS A 51 -0.94 2.38 7.70
C HIS A 51 -0.65 3.70 7.03
N ILE A 52 -1.60 4.20 6.23
CA ILE A 52 -1.41 5.46 5.47
C ILE A 52 -1.02 6.56 6.44
N TYR A 53 -1.85 6.80 7.46
CA TYR A 53 -1.51 7.65 8.60
C TYR A 53 -0.85 6.77 9.66
N PRO A 54 0.41 7.02 10.00
CA PRO A 54 1.19 6.09 10.82
C PRO A 54 0.61 5.88 12.22
N GLN A 55 0.79 4.68 12.75
CA GLN A 55 0.34 4.36 14.11
C GLN A 55 0.98 5.28 15.15
N CYS A 56 2.25 5.63 14.99
CA CYS A 56 2.95 6.54 15.91
C CYS A 56 2.34 7.95 15.91
N MET A 57 1.57 8.30 14.89
CA MET A 57 0.87 9.59 14.79
C MET A 57 -0.61 9.48 15.17
N GLY A 58 -1.08 8.30 15.53
CA GLY A 58 -2.47 8.05 15.92
C GLY A 58 -3.31 7.28 14.93
N GLY A 59 -2.71 6.81 13.84
CA GLY A 59 -3.42 5.96 12.87
C GLY A 59 -3.75 4.59 13.46
N ASP A 60 -4.88 4.02 13.07
CA ASP A 60 -5.33 2.71 13.55
C ASP A 60 -5.70 1.79 12.39
N ASP A 61 -6.36 0.67 12.68
CA ASP A 61 -6.65 -0.39 11.71
C ASP A 61 -7.98 -0.18 10.96
N GLN A 62 -8.51 1.03 10.91
CA GLN A 62 -9.68 1.31 10.08
C GLN A 62 -9.32 1.07 8.62
N LEU A 63 -10.20 0.41 7.86
CA LEU A 63 -9.91 0.00 6.49
C LEU A 63 -9.51 1.19 5.60
N ASP A 64 -10.11 2.35 5.82
CA ASP A 64 -9.76 3.56 5.07
C ASP A 64 -8.33 4.04 5.33
N ASN A 65 -7.69 3.57 6.41
CA ASN A 65 -6.30 3.89 6.73
C ASN A 65 -5.32 2.80 6.29
N LEU A 66 -5.82 1.72 5.70
CA LEU A 66 -4.97 0.59 5.32
C LEU A 66 -4.89 0.47 3.81
N ARG A 67 -3.73 0.09 3.32
CA ARG A 67 -3.54 -0.20 1.89
C ARG A 67 -2.45 -1.24 1.70
N ALA A 68 -2.52 -1.97 0.58
CA ALA A 68 -1.48 -2.91 0.19
C ALA A 68 -0.27 -2.14 -0.33
N MET A 69 0.91 -2.57 0.07
CA MET A 69 2.16 -1.96 -0.35
C MET A 69 3.20 -3.06 -0.56
N HIS A 70 3.91 -3.04 -1.70
CA HIS A 70 5.07 -3.91 -1.90
C HIS A 70 6.00 -3.78 -0.69
N TYR A 71 6.56 -4.88 -0.21
CA TYR A 71 7.31 -4.84 1.04
C TYR A 71 8.45 -3.82 1.03
N MET A 72 9.13 -3.65 -0.10
CA MET A 72 10.22 -2.68 -0.20
C MET A 72 9.70 -1.24 -0.13
N ASN A 73 8.57 -0.96 -0.77
CA ASN A 73 7.95 0.37 -0.72
C ASN A 73 7.45 0.68 0.68
N ASN A 74 6.85 -0.32 1.36
CA ASN A 74 6.37 -0.15 2.72
C ASN A 74 7.52 0.17 3.68
N ARG A 75 8.59 -0.57 3.57
CA ARG A 75 9.77 -0.37 4.41
C ARG A 75 10.50 0.94 4.11
N SER A 76 10.47 1.40 2.87
CA SER A 76 11.00 2.71 2.47
C SER A 76 10.15 3.85 3.03
N LYS A 77 8.81 3.71 3.00
CA LYS A 77 7.90 4.73 3.52
C LYS A 77 8.06 4.92 5.03
N ARG A 78 8.21 3.84 5.79
CA ARG A 78 8.24 3.90 7.27
C ARG A 78 7.02 4.65 7.81
N ASP A 79 7.26 5.65 8.65
CA ASP A 79 6.22 6.48 9.27
C ASP A 79 6.07 7.82 8.57
N ASP A 80 6.52 7.94 7.33
CA ASP A 80 6.42 9.19 6.57
C ASP A 80 4.99 9.42 6.09
N TYR A 81 4.50 10.63 6.28
CA TYR A 81 3.19 11.06 5.84
C TYR A 81 3.14 12.59 5.80
N PRO A 82 2.57 13.23 4.78
CA PRO A 82 1.92 12.65 3.60
C PRO A 82 2.88 12.28 2.47
N SER A 83 4.11 12.74 2.52
CA SER A 83 5.11 12.47 1.46
C SER A 83 6.06 11.38 1.92
N TYR A 84 6.46 10.54 0.99
CA TYR A 84 7.32 9.39 1.26
C TYR A 84 8.09 8.99 0.00
N THR A 85 9.12 8.15 0.17
CA THR A 85 9.91 7.65 -0.94
C THR A 85 9.50 6.22 -1.27
N ALA A 86 9.16 5.97 -2.54
CA ALA A 86 8.94 4.64 -3.10
C ALA A 86 10.20 4.20 -3.84
N VAL A 87 10.45 2.89 -3.89
CA VAL A 87 11.67 2.34 -4.48
C VAL A 87 11.43 1.27 -5.54
N VAL A 88 10.19 0.78 -5.70
CA VAL A 88 9.82 -0.27 -6.66
C VAL A 88 8.56 0.15 -7.42
N THR A 89 8.56 -0.08 -8.73
CA THR A 89 7.38 0.08 -9.57
C THR A 89 7.36 -1.01 -10.65
N PHE A 90 6.18 -1.28 -11.23
CA PHE A 90 6.03 -2.22 -12.32
C PHE A 90 6.21 -1.49 -13.66
N ASP A 91 7.10 -1.99 -14.51
CA ASP A 91 7.42 -1.36 -15.79
C ASP A 91 6.55 -1.89 -16.95
N GLY A 92 5.58 -2.74 -16.67
CA GLY A 92 4.76 -3.43 -17.65
C GLY A 92 5.19 -4.87 -17.91
N THR A 93 6.41 -5.22 -17.52
CA THR A 93 6.99 -6.55 -17.67
C THR A 93 7.38 -7.15 -16.34
N LYS A 94 8.00 -6.36 -15.48
CA LYS A 94 8.49 -6.80 -14.16
C LYS A 94 8.56 -5.61 -13.21
N ASN A 95 8.68 -5.90 -11.92
CA ASN A 95 9.01 -4.89 -10.93
C ASN A 95 10.46 -4.45 -11.12
N THR A 96 10.67 -3.14 -11.14
CA THR A 96 12.00 -2.54 -11.28
C THR A 96 12.24 -1.58 -10.12
N GLN A 97 13.51 -1.41 -9.76
CA GLN A 97 13.90 -0.43 -8.77
C GLN A 97 13.88 0.96 -9.40
N LYS A 98 13.09 1.85 -8.80
CA LYS A 98 12.98 3.24 -9.24
C LYS A 98 12.60 4.10 -8.05
N MET A 99 13.55 4.89 -7.59
CA MET A 99 13.30 5.80 -6.46
C MET A 99 12.44 6.98 -6.92
N ARG A 100 11.34 7.22 -6.21
CA ARG A 100 10.42 8.32 -6.49
C ARG A 100 9.90 8.91 -5.19
N ASN A 101 9.78 10.23 -5.16
CA ASN A 101 9.09 10.90 -4.06
C ASN A 101 7.60 11.00 -4.40
N LEU A 102 6.76 10.42 -3.56
CA LEU A 102 5.32 10.39 -3.75
C LEU A 102 4.62 11.10 -2.59
N THR A 103 3.41 11.56 -2.85
CA THR A 103 2.55 12.15 -1.82
C THR A 103 1.21 11.45 -1.87
N VAL A 104 0.67 11.12 -0.71
CA VAL A 104 -0.69 10.56 -0.60
C VAL A 104 -1.65 11.53 -1.31
N ASN A 105 -2.54 10.99 -2.17
CA ASN A 105 -3.41 11.83 -2.99
C ASN A 105 -4.40 12.64 -2.13
N GLU A 106 -4.94 13.69 -2.73
CA GLU A 106 -5.80 14.64 -2.03
C GLU A 106 -7.05 13.99 -1.44
N THR A 107 -7.70 13.11 -2.20
CA THR A 107 -8.91 12.42 -1.73
C THR A 107 -8.63 11.60 -0.48
N THR A 108 -7.54 10.84 -0.49
CA THR A 108 -7.13 10.04 0.66
C THR A 108 -6.73 10.93 1.85
N ARG A 109 -6.01 12.03 1.60
CA ARG A 109 -5.63 12.96 2.67
C ARG A 109 -6.85 13.59 3.34
N ARG A 110 -7.88 13.93 2.57
CA ARG A 110 -9.15 14.43 3.15
C ARG A 110 -9.76 13.40 4.07
N ARG A 111 -9.81 12.15 3.64
CA ARG A 111 -10.38 11.08 4.46
C ARG A 111 -9.56 10.86 5.73
N ILE A 112 -8.25 10.88 5.63
CA ILE A 112 -7.37 10.78 6.80
C ILE A 112 -7.62 11.94 7.78
N ASN A 113 -7.78 13.16 7.28
CA ASN A 113 -8.13 14.30 8.13
C ASN A 113 -9.44 14.10 8.86
N GLU A 114 -10.47 13.57 8.18
CA GLU A 114 -11.75 13.26 8.81
C GLU A 114 -11.59 12.23 9.92
N LEU A 115 -10.78 11.21 9.71
CA LEU A 115 -10.59 10.12 10.68
C LEU A 115 -9.77 10.56 11.90
N TYR A 116 -8.73 11.36 11.71
CA TYR A 116 -7.71 11.55 12.74
C TYR A 116 -7.41 12.99 13.11
N GLN A 117 -7.68 13.95 12.27
CA GLN A 117 -7.23 15.34 12.45
C GLN A 117 -8.36 16.35 12.67
N ASN A 118 -9.58 16.00 12.31
CA ASN A 118 -10.76 16.86 12.48
C ASN A 118 -11.61 16.41 13.68
N ARG A 119 -10.99 16.36 14.83
CA ARG A 119 -11.70 15.94 16.05
C ARG A 119 -11.96 17.11 16.98
#